data_8fccc4426728eea1fd1b9ef17bfcf12b
#
_entry.id   8fccc4426728eea1fd1b9ef17bfcf12b
#
_cell.length_a   1.000
_cell.length_b   1.000
_cell.length_c   1.000
_cell.angle_alpha   90.00
_cell.angle_beta   90.00
_cell.angle_gamma   90.00
#
_symmetry.space_group_name_H-M   'P 1'
#
loop_
_entity.id
_entity.type
_entity.pdbx_description
1 polymer ?
#
loop_
_entity_poly.entity_id
_entity_poly.type
_entity_poly.pdbx_seq_one_letter_code
_entity_poly.pdbx_strand_id
1 'polypeptide(L)'
;MKNKIIQGILQLIGIMAVGAVVGYSIGKIAGDSLSKVDTPNIILLLIAGVVVFILQVIIHEAGHLVFGLLSGYKFISFRVFDFKIIKDGNGKLKIRFERLAGTGGQCLMRAPEYVEGKFKYKLYLLGGVTFNLVFSIVFWLILPNYYTLLFALIGFALAFLNLIPMGFNDGMTFYHASKDETTRFVLYLQLEYVYYQSISKNLLIEKPEVVEKINSLEITNTNYLTDSLEFIKLDGLEYFFEFDSLYNEARKLYVKRDDLLPVYKVELMALLVKLISLVNPEDELLEEIMKDKTLLARFKQKNPQTKNILATYEYGVKLDDEKALGLIAEARKIKNKAPNLYVQNLEMKYCDYLEEKILR
;
A
#
# COMPACT_ATOMS: atom_id res chain seq x y z
N MET A 1 5.01 -3.85 24.86
CA MET A 1 3.77 -4.53 24.47
C MET A 1 2.53 -4.01 25.22
N LYS A 2 2.45 -4.06 26.57
CA LYS A 2 1.25 -3.57 27.33
C LYS A 2 0.81 -2.14 26.98
N ASN A 3 1.72 -1.17 26.83
CA ASN A 3 1.36 0.21 26.50
C ASN A 3 0.76 0.37 25.09
N LYS A 4 1.21 -0.39 24.09
CA LYS A 4 0.62 -0.35 22.73
C LYS A 4 -0.81 -0.91 22.70
N ILE A 5 -1.08 -1.95 23.49
CA ILE A 5 -2.43 -2.53 23.63
C ILE A 5 -3.38 -1.54 24.32
N ILE A 6 -2.93 -0.93 25.42
CA ILE A 6 -3.72 0.07 26.16
C ILE A 6 -4.02 1.30 25.26
N GLN A 7 -3.04 1.78 24.52
CA GLN A 7 -3.24 2.87 23.55
C GLN A 7 -4.26 2.49 22.46
N GLY A 8 -4.19 1.26 21.92
CA GLY A 8 -5.15 0.78 20.93
C GLY A 8 -6.57 0.70 21.49
N ILE A 9 -6.73 0.23 22.74
CA ILE A 9 -8.03 0.18 23.43
C ILE A 9 -8.57 1.59 23.68
N LEU A 10 -7.75 2.52 24.16
CA LEU A 10 -8.14 3.92 24.38
C LEU A 10 -8.53 4.62 23.08
N GLN A 11 -7.82 4.37 21.99
CA GLN A 11 -8.18 4.87 20.66
C GLN A 11 -9.53 4.30 20.20
N LEU A 12 -9.76 2.98 20.36
CA LEU A 12 -11.03 2.35 20.01
C LEU A 12 -12.20 2.93 20.82
N ILE A 13 -12.01 3.10 22.13
CA ILE A 13 -13.02 3.74 23.00
C ILE A 13 -13.29 5.18 22.56
N GLY A 14 -12.25 5.94 22.24
CA GLY A 14 -12.38 7.30 21.73
C GLY A 14 -13.18 7.37 20.42
N ILE A 15 -12.88 6.46 19.48
CA ILE A 15 -13.63 6.35 18.21
C ILE A 15 -15.09 6.01 18.46
N MET A 16 -15.37 5.04 19.35
CA MET A 16 -16.73 4.65 19.69
C MET A 16 -17.50 5.80 20.35
N ALA A 17 -16.87 6.54 21.27
CA ALA A 17 -17.49 7.68 21.94
C ALA A 17 -17.81 8.82 20.95
N VAL A 18 -16.86 9.17 20.08
CA VAL A 18 -17.08 10.15 19.01
C VAL A 18 -18.19 9.68 18.06
N GLY A 19 -18.15 8.41 17.63
CA GLY A 19 -19.17 7.81 16.79
C GLY A 19 -20.56 7.84 17.44
N ALA A 20 -20.66 7.58 18.75
CA ALA A 20 -21.91 7.63 19.50
C ALA A 20 -22.46 9.06 19.60
N VAL A 21 -21.62 10.06 19.92
CA VAL A 21 -22.03 11.48 19.99
C VAL A 21 -22.47 12.00 18.64
N VAL A 22 -21.68 11.73 17.59
CA VAL A 22 -21.99 12.13 16.21
C VAL A 22 -23.26 11.43 15.74
N GLY A 23 -23.39 10.12 15.95
CA GLY A 23 -24.57 9.32 15.60
C GLY A 23 -25.83 9.81 16.30
N TYR A 24 -25.74 10.11 17.61
CA TYR A 24 -26.87 10.68 18.38
C TYR A 24 -27.28 12.06 17.86
N SER A 25 -26.30 12.95 17.64
CA SER A 25 -26.56 14.30 17.14
C SER A 25 -27.19 14.31 15.74
N ILE A 26 -26.63 13.48 14.84
CA ILE A 26 -27.17 13.29 13.48
C ILE A 26 -28.56 12.63 13.56
N GLY A 27 -28.75 11.63 14.42
CA GLY A 27 -30.02 10.95 14.62
C GLY A 27 -31.11 11.89 15.10
N LYS A 28 -30.80 12.82 16.01
CA LYS A 28 -31.74 13.84 16.46
C LYS A 28 -32.13 14.82 15.36
N ILE A 29 -31.14 15.39 14.65
CA ILE A 29 -31.37 16.30 13.52
C ILE A 29 -32.12 15.59 12.38
N ALA A 30 -31.72 14.35 12.08
CA ALA A 30 -32.36 13.54 11.04
C ALA A 30 -33.79 13.13 11.43
N GLY A 31 -34.05 12.84 12.70
CA GLY A 31 -35.39 12.48 13.20
C GLY A 31 -36.42 13.56 12.87
N ASP A 32 -36.10 14.81 13.12
CA ASP A 32 -36.97 15.94 12.81
C ASP A 32 -37.21 16.09 11.30
N SER A 33 -36.15 15.88 10.48
CA SER A 33 -36.22 16.00 9.01
C SER A 33 -36.90 14.78 8.36
N LEU A 34 -36.78 13.60 8.95
CA LEU A 34 -37.31 12.34 8.42
C LEU A 34 -38.70 11.99 8.94
N SER A 35 -39.24 12.70 9.91
CA SER A 35 -40.58 12.45 10.50
C SER A 35 -41.71 12.46 9.47
N LYS A 36 -41.51 13.10 8.32
CA LYS A 36 -42.46 13.22 7.22
C LYS A 36 -42.15 12.31 6.02
N VAL A 37 -41.14 11.44 6.12
CA VAL A 37 -40.70 10.57 5.04
C VAL A 37 -41.04 9.12 5.37
N ASP A 38 -41.65 8.41 4.41
CA ASP A 38 -41.96 6.98 4.58
C ASP A 38 -40.67 6.16 4.84
N THR A 39 -40.77 5.25 5.81
CA THR A 39 -39.66 4.36 6.13
C THR A 39 -39.39 3.37 4.98
N PRO A 40 -38.17 3.33 4.43
CA PRO A 40 -37.88 2.42 3.34
C PRO A 40 -37.81 0.97 3.82
N ASN A 41 -37.98 0.05 2.86
CA ASN A 41 -37.78 -1.37 3.11
C ASN A 41 -36.32 -1.62 3.56
N ILE A 42 -36.13 -2.41 4.64
CA ILE A 42 -34.81 -2.68 5.22
C ILE A 42 -33.84 -3.36 4.21
N ILE A 43 -34.37 -4.21 3.33
CA ILE A 43 -33.57 -4.88 2.31
C ILE A 43 -33.02 -3.84 1.32
N LEU A 44 -33.84 -2.87 0.91
CA LEU A 44 -33.39 -1.79 0.02
C LEU A 44 -32.35 -0.89 0.71
N LEU A 45 -32.47 -0.64 2.02
CA LEU A 45 -31.47 0.09 2.78
C LEU A 45 -30.14 -0.66 2.86
N LEU A 46 -30.17 -1.99 3.04
CA LEU A 46 -28.95 -2.80 3.06
C LEU A 46 -28.25 -2.80 1.69
N ILE A 47 -29.01 -2.95 0.59
CA ILE A 47 -28.46 -2.86 -0.77
C ILE A 47 -27.90 -1.45 -1.03
N ALA A 48 -28.67 -0.41 -0.66
CA ALA A 48 -28.21 0.96 -0.79
C ALA A 48 -26.92 1.21 0.02
N GLY A 49 -26.78 0.61 1.21
CA GLY A 49 -25.58 0.71 2.03
C GLY A 49 -24.33 0.21 1.31
N VAL A 50 -24.42 -0.92 0.62
CA VAL A 50 -23.30 -1.46 -0.17
C VAL A 50 -22.96 -0.52 -1.34
N VAL A 51 -23.97 -0.04 -2.07
CA VAL A 51 -23.77 0.88 -3.20
C VAL A 51 -23.16 2.19 -2.71
N VAL A 52 -23.69 2.74 -1.63
CA VAL A 52 -23.20 3.99 -1.01
C VAL A 52 -21.75 3.83 -0.52
N PHE A 53 -21.42 2.69 0.10
CA PHE A 53 -20.04 2.43 0.51
C PHE A 53 -19.07 2.47 -0.68
N ILE A 54 -19.43 1.82 -1.80
CA ILE A 54 -18.62 1.85 -3.02
C ILE A 54 -18.49 3.30 -3.55
N LEU A 55 -19.60 4.05 -3.59
CA LEU A 55 -19.58 5.44 -4.04
C LEU A 55 -18.71 6.31 -3.13
N GLN A 56 -18.78 6.14 -1.83
CA GLN A 56 -17.96 6.90 -0.88
C GLN A 56 -16.46 6.58 -1.02
N VAL A 57 -16.09 5.34 -1.34
CA VAL A 57 -14.69 5.00 -1.68
C VAL A 57 -14.27 5.70 -2.97
N ILE A 58 -15.13 5.71 -4.02
CA ILE A 58 -14.83 6.44 -5.27
C ILE A 58 -14.65 7.94 -5.00
N ILE A 59 -15.52 8.54 -4.20
CA ILE A 59 -15.47 9.97 -3.82
C ILE A 59 -14.18 10.26 -3.06
N HIS A 60 -13.79 9.39 -2.13
CA HIS A 60 -12.54 9.51 -1.37
C HIS A 60 -11.33 9.58 -2.30
N GLU A 61 -11.18 8.59 -3.18
CA GLU A 61 -10.06 8.54 -4.12
C GLU A 61 -10.10 9.71 -5.13
N ALA A 62 -11.30 10.13 -5.54
CA ALA A 62 -11.46 11.31 -6.38
C ALA A 62 -11.01 12.60 -5.66
N GLY A 63 -11.17 12.68 -4.35
CA GLY A 63 -10.64 13.77 -3.53
C GLY A 63 -9.12 13.88 -3.61
N HIS A 64 -8.40 12.75 -3.47
CA HIS A 64 -6.94 12.72 -3.66
C HIS A 64 -6.56 13.14 -5.08
N LEU A 65 -7.31 12.69 -6.10
CA LEU A 65 -7.05 13.05 -7.48
C LEU A 65 -7.19 14.57 -7.69
N VAL A 66 -8.32 15.15 -7.29
CA VAL A 66 -8.61 16.58 -7.52
C VAL A 66 -7.63 17.47 -6.76
N PHE A 67 -7.44 17.23 -5.46
CA PHE A 67 -6.52 18.04 -4.67
C PHE A 67 -5.05 17.78 -5.02
N GLY A 68 -4.72 16.59 -5.48
CA GLY A 68 -3.40 16.30 -6.03
C GLY A 68 -3.14 17.12 -7.29
N LEU A 69 -4.05 17.12 -8.28
CA LEU A 69 -3.94 17.93 -9.49
C LEU A 69 -3.80 19.42 -9.17
N LEU A 70 -4.63 19.95 -8.24
CA LEU A 70 -4.54 21.34 -7.78
C LEU A 70 -3.20 21.67 -7.09
N SER A 71 -2.55 20.67 -6.50
CA SER A 71 -1.24 20.81 -5.86
C SER A 71 -0.05 20.61 -6.82
N GLY A 72 -0.31 20.30 -8.10
CA GLY A 72 0.70 20.09 -9.14
C GLY A 72 1.16 18.64 -9.29
N TYR A 73 0.47 17.69 -8.66
CA TYR A 73 0.72 16.26 -8.85
C TYR A 73 0.26 15.80 -10.25
N LYS A 74 0.85 14.71 -10.73
CA LYS A 74 0.49 14.09 -12.01
C LYS A 74 -0.11 12.71 -11.78
N PHE A 75 -1.21 12.42 -12.47
CA PHE A 75 -1.93 11.14 -12.36
C PHE A 75 -1.08 9.96 -12.81
N ILE A 76 -1.07 8.88 -12.00
CA ILE A 76 -0.47 7.58 -12.32
C ILE A 76 -1.56 6.52 -12.44
N SER A 77 -2.33 6.28 -11.36
CA SER A 77 -3.41 5.29 -11.36
C SER A 77 -4.49 5.62 -10.35
N PHE A 78 -5.69 5.12 -10.63
CA PHE A 78 -6.87 5.22 -9.78
C PHE A 78 -7.47 3.82 -9.64
N ARG A 79 -7.64 3.33 -8.42
CA ARG A 79 -8.16 2.00 -8.14
C ARG A 79 -9.29 2.08 -7.12
N VAL A 80 -10.35 1.32 -7.39
CA VAL A 80 -11.43 1.05 -6.45
C VAL A 80 -11.67 -0.45 -6.44
N PHE A 81 -11.47 -1.09 -5.32
CA PHE A 81 -11.40 -2.54 -5.15
C PHE A 81 -10.44 -3.18 -6.18
N ASP A 82 -10.93 -4.07 -7.01
CA ASP A 82 -10.13 -4.76 -8.03
C ASP A 82 -10.06 -4.00 -9.37
N PHE A 83 -10.87 -2.95 -9.55
CA PHE A 83 -10.89 -2.14 -10.76
C PHE A 83 -9.85 -1.04 -10.69
N LYS A 84 -8.91 -1.03 -11.65
CA LYS A 84 -7.80 -0.06 -11.70
C LYS A 84 -7.71 0.59 -13.07
N ILE A 85 -7.66 1.91 -13.10
CA ILE A 85 -7.32 2.72 -14.26
C ILE A 85 -5.87 3.14 -14.10
N ILE A 86 -5.03 2.87 -15.09
CA ILE A 86 -3.61 3.28 -15.09
C ILE A 86 -3.30 4.12 -16.32
N LYS A 87 -2.36 5.04 -16.18
CA LYS A 87 -1.75 5.74 -17.31
C LYS A 87 -0.50 4.97 -17.72
N ASP A 88 -0.46 4.46 -18.96
CA ASP A 88 0.72 3.75 -19.48
C ASP A 88 1.87 4.70 -19.82
N GLY A 89 3.04 4.14 -20.15
CA GLY A 89 4.23 4.90 -20.50
C GLY A 89 4.06 5.83 -21.74
N ASN A 90 3.04 5.57 -22.57
CA ASN A 90 2.67 6.38 -23.72
C ASN A 90 1.58 7.43 -23.40
N GLY A 91 1.20 7.56 -22.13
CA GLY A 91 0.18 8.50 -21.68
C GLY A 91 -1.27 8.04 -21.87
N LYS A 92 -1.51 6.84 -22.42
CA LYS A 92 -2.85 6.29 -22.63
C LYS A 92 -3.41 5.65 -21.37
N LEU A 93 -4.71 5.85 -21.11
CA LEU A 93 -5.41 5.20 -20.02
C LEU A 93 -5.73 3.74 -20.39
N LYS A 94 -5.43 2.83 -19.47
CA LYS A 94 -5.76 1.40 -19.58
C LYS A 94 -6.49 0.93 -18.33
N ILE A 95 -7.43 0.01 -18.52
CA ILE A 95 -8.14 -0.65 -17.43
C ILE A 95 -7.44 -1.96 -17.13
N ARG A 96 -7.23 -2.25 -15.85
CA ARG A 96 -6.74 -3.53 -15.32
C ARG A 96 -7.59 -3.98 -14.14
N PHE A 97 -7.63 -5.27 -13.91
CA PHE A 97 -8.19 -5.86 -12.70
C PHE A 97 -7.02 -6.36 -11.85
N GLU A 98 -6.86 -5.76 -10.68
CA GLU A 98 -5.74 -6.04 -9.77
C GLU A 98 -6.24 -6.04 -8.32
N ARG A 99 -6.15 -7.20 -7.68
CA ARG A 99 -6.54 -7.34 -6.28
C ARG A 99 -5.38 -6.94 -5.38
N LEU A 100 -5.59 -5.92 -4.55
CA LEU A 100 -4.66 -5.51 -3.51
C LEU A 100 -5.36 -5.66 -2.16
N ALA A 101 -4.84 -6.55 -1.31
CA ALA A 101 -5.40 -6.75 0.02
C ALA A 101 -5.11 -5.54 0.93
N GLY A 102 -6.08 -5.21 1.79
CA GLY A 102 -5.89 -4.20 2.84
C GLY A 102 -6.31 -2.78 2.49
N THR A 103 -6.69 -2.47 1.23
CA THR A 103 -7.19 -1.14 0.86
C THR A 103 -8.42 -1.22 -0.04
N GLY A 104 -9.46 -0.44 0.26
CA GLY A 104 -10.67 -0.35 -0.58
C GLY A 104 -10.46 0.47 -1.86
N GLY A 105 -9.56 1.44 -1.83
CA GLY A 105 -9.22 2.30 -2.95
C GLY A 105 -7.75 2.71 -2.94
N GLN A 106 -7.29 3.36 -4.00
CA GLN A 106 -5.96 3.96 -4.07
C GLN A 106 -5.87 4.92 -5.25
N CYS A 107 -5.54 6.18 -5.00
CA CYS A 107 -5.21 7.16 -6.03
C CYS A 107 -3.70 7.45 -5.97
N LEU A 108 -2.94 6.87 -6.90
CA LEU A 108 -1.51 7.08 -6.99
C LEU A 108 -1.20 8.24 -7.93
N MET A 109 -0.39 9.16 -7.46
CA MET A 109 0.02 10.33 -8.21
C MET A 109 1.52 10.57 -8.04
N ARG A 110 2.17 11.05 -9.09
CA ARG A 110 3.55 11.53 -9.02
C ARG A 110 3.58 12.91 -8.37
N ALA A 111 4.37 13.07 -7.34
CA ALA A 111 4.54 14.36 -6.68
C ALA A 111 5.22 15.41 -7.59
N PRO A 112 4.99 16.71 -7.37
CA PRO A 112 5.86 17.75 -7.91
C PRO A 112 7.27 17.60 -7.33
N GLU A 113 8.27 18.22 -7.98
CA GLU A 113 9.65 18.16 -7.47
C GLU A 113 9.75 18.62 -6.01
N TYR A 114 10.56 17.89 -5.27
CA TYR A 114 10.75 18.17 -3.86
C TYR A 114 11.57 19.45 -3.67
N VAL A 115 10.98 20.36 -2.91
CA VAL A 115 11.67 21.56 -2.40
C VAL A 115 11.51 21.58 -0.90
N GLU A 116 12.62 21.60 -0.19
CA GLU A 116 12.67 21.63 1.27
C GLU A 116 11.82 22.77 1.83
N GLY A 117 11.03 22.49 2.85
CA GLY A 117 10.09 23.43 3.46
C GLY A 117 8.86 23.80 2.60
N LYS A 118 8.79 23.39 1.31
CA LYS A 118 7.70 23.76 0.38
C LYS A 118 6.97 22.56 -0.22
N PHE A 119 7.22 21.34 0.25
CA PHE A 119 6.56 20.15 -0.28
C PHE A 119 5.05 20.16 -0.03
N LYS A 120 4.24 20.06 -1.11
CA LYS A 120 2.79 20.25 -1.08
C LYS A 120 2.02 18.94 -0.81
N TYR A 121 2.25 18.30 0.31
CA TYR A 121 1.61 17.01 0.64
C TYR A 121 0.22 17.15 1.27
N LYS A 122 -0.06 18.28 1.97
CA LYS A 122 -1.24 18.43 2.84
C LYS A 122 -2.56 18.27 2.11
N LEU A 123 -2.76 19.03 1.01
CA LEU A 123 -4.01 18.97 0.24
C LEU A 123 -4.20 17.61 -0.41
N TYR A 124 -3.13 17.01 -0.94
CA TYR A 124 -3.18 15.68 -1.54
C TYR A 124 -3.64 14.63 -0.50
N LEU A 125 -2.99 14.57 0.67
CA LEU A 125 -3.32 13.59 1.71
C LEU A 125 -4.71 13.79 2.32
N LEU A 126 -5.17 15.03 2.51
CA LEU A 126 -6.47 15.33 3.09
C LEU A 126 -7.61 15.36 2.06
N GLY A 127 -7.30 15.18 0.78
CA GLY A 127 -8.26 15.28 -0.32
C GLY A 127 -9.43 14.32 -0.18
N GLY A 128 -9.15 13.05 0.09
CA GLY A 128 -10.16 12.01 0.27
C GLY A 128 -11.11 12.31 1.43
N VAL A 129 -10.54 12.63 2.59
CA VAL A 129 -11.31 13.02 3.79
C VAL A 129 -12.20 14.22 3.50
N THR A 130 -11.65 15.25 2.87
CA THR A 130 -12.39 16.48 2.54
C THR A 130 -13.57 16.20 1.61
N PHE A 131 -13.38 15.37 0.59
CA PHE A 131 -14.46 15.02 -0.34
C PHE A 131 -15.56 14.21 0.34
N ASN A 132 -15.21 13.18 1.15
CA ASN A 132 -16.22 12.46 1.91
C ASN A 132 -17.05 13.38 2.79
N LEU A 133 -16.42 14.33 3.52
CA LEU A 133 -17.14 15.29 4.38
C LEU A 133 -18.04 16.24 3.57
N VAL A 134 -17.49 16.88 2.53
CA VAL A 134 -18.22 17.87 1.74
C VAL A 134 -19.41 17.24 1.03
N PHE A 135 -19.20 16.11 0.33
CA PHE A 135 -20.29 15.43 -0.37
C PHE A 135 -21.37 14.91 0.59
N SER A 136 -20.97 14.39 1.76
CA SER A 136 -21.90 13.92 2.78
C SER A 136 -22.81 15.06 3.28
N ILE A 137 -22.23 16.22 3.59
CA ILE A 137 -22.98 17.40 4.04
C ILE A 137 -23.89 17.92 2.92
N VAL A 138 -23.35 18.10 1.71
CA VAL A 138 -24.09 18.69 0.59
C VAL A 138 -25.29 17.83 0.20
N PHE A 139 -25.11 16.52 0.03
CA PHE A 139 -26.20 15.64 -0.37
C PHE A 139 -27.31 15.55 0.70
N TRP A 140 -26.93 15.52 1.98
CA TRP A 140 -27.88 15.53 3.09
C TRP A 140 -28.70 16.85 3.13
N LEU A 141 -28.04 18.00 2.92
CA LEU A 141 -28.71 19.29 2.99
C LEU A 141 -29.66 19.55 1.80
N ILE A 142 -29.31 19.04 0.60
CA ILE A 142 -30.14 19.27 -0.61
C ILE A 142 -31.35 18.33 -0.64
N LEU A 143 -31.20 17.06 -0.22
CA LEU A 143 -32.22 16.02 -0.35
C LEU A 143 -32.32 15.19 0.94
N PRO A 144 -32.89 15.73 2.03
CA PRO A 144 -32.97 15.01 3.31
C PRO A 144 -33.94 13.84 3.21
N ASN A 145 -33.40 12.61 3.14
CA ASN A 145 -34.12 11.35 3.16
C ASN A 145 -33.25 10.23 3.72
N TYR A 146 -33.79 9.01 3.94
CA TYR A 146 -33.05 7.91 4.54
C TYR A 146 -31.82 7.48 3.72
N TYR A 147 -31.84 7.58 2.42
CA TYR A 147 -30.70 7.20 1.56
C TYR A 147 -29.56 8.21 1.63
N THR A 148 -29.89 9.51 1.64
CA THR A 148 -28.88 10.56 1.79
C THR A 148 -28.35 10.65 3.23
N LEU A 149 -29.15 10.30 4.23
CA LEU A 149 -28.67 10.10 5.59
C LEU A 149 -27.66 8.94 5.65
N LEU A 150 -27.99 7.80 5.05
CA LEU A 150 -27.09 6.66 4.95
C LEU A 150 -25.78 7.01 4.22
N PHE A 151 -25.89 7.79 3.13
CA PHE A 151 -24.76 8.33 2.39
C PHE A 151 -23.87 9.22 3.27
N ALA A 152 -24.48 10.11 4.04
CA ALA A 152 -23.76 11.00 4.94
C ALA A 152 -23.07 10.23 6.09
N LEU A 153 -23.76 9.27 6.70
CA LEU A 153 -23.22 8.47 7.79
C LEU A 153 -22.01 7.64 7.36
N ILE A 154 -22.10 6.97 6.20
CA ILE A 154 -20.98 6.18 5.66
C ILE A 154 -19.83 7.11 5.27
N GLY A 155 -20.10 8.27 4.65
CA GLY A 155 -19.07 9.23 4.28
C GLY A 155 -18.35 9.83 5.50
N PHE A 156 -19.09 10.20 6.55
CA PHE A 156 -18.48 10.64 7.81
C PHE A 156 -17.64 9.53 8.46
N ALA A 157 -18.14 8.29 8.49
CA ALA A 157 -17.40 7.17 9.05
C ALA A 157 -16.08 6.97 8.30
N LEU A 158 -16.08 6.95 6.97
CA LEU A 158 -14.86 6.83 6.16
C LEU A 158 -13.91 8.01 6.35
N ALA A 159 -14.45 9.25 6.40
CA ALA A 159 -13.64 10.44 6.66
C ALA A 159 -12.94 10.35 8.02
N PHE A 160 -13.64 9.98 9.09
CA PHE A 160 -13.06 9.83 10.42
C PHE A 160 -12.04 8.69 10.50
N LEU A 161 -12.33 7.53 9.90
CA LEU A 161 -11.41 6.40 9.88
C LEU A 161 -10.11 6.72 9.14
N ASN A 162 -10.18 7.54 8.08
CA ASN A 162 -8.98 7.97 7.35
C ASN A 162 -8.27 9.18 7.98
N LEU A 163 -8.97 10.00 8.77
CA LEU A 163 -8.37 11.15 9.45
C LEU A 163 -7.65 10.76 10.74
N ILE A 164 -8.18 9.78 11.49
CA ILE A 164 -7.56 9.31 12.75
C ILE A 164 -6.28 8.55 12.41
N PRO A 165 -5.10 8.96 12.96
CA PRO A 165 -3.83 8.34 12.64
C PRO A 165 -3.77 6.87 13.10
N MET A 166 -4.04 5.93 12.21
CA MET A 166 -4.00 4.48 12.48
C MET A 166 -3.45 3.69 11.30
N GLY A 167 -2.58 2.73 11.56
CA GLY A 167 -2.00 1.87 10.53
C GLY A 167 -1.22 2.68 9.47
N PHE A 168 -1.70 2.66 8.24
CA PHE A 168 -1.09 3.33 7.08
C PHE A 168 -2.12 4.18 6.29
N ASN A 169 -3.15 4.70 6.98
CA ASN A 169 -4.15 5.58 6.38
C ASN A 169 -3.61 7.00 6.14
N ASP A 170 -4.43 7.85 5.50
CA ASP A 170 -4.06 9.22 5.16
C ASP A 170 -3.71 10.07 6.38
N GLY A 171 -4.48 9.91 7.48
CA GLY A 171 -4.24 10.60 8.74
C GLY A 171 -2.91 10.24 9.36
N MET A 172 -2.50 8.96 9.31
CA MET A 172 -1.19 8.52 9.80
C MET A 172 -0.06 9.06 8.92
N THR A 173 -0.25 9.00 7.58
CA THR A 173 0.70 9.58 6.62
C THR A 173 0.86 11.08 6.86
N PHE A 174 -0.25 11.79 7.00
CA PHE A 174 -0.26 13.23 7.30
C PHE A 174 0.42 13.54 8.63
N TYR A 175 0.11 12.77 9.67
CA TYR A 175 0.70 12.94 11.00
C TYR A 175 2.22 12.79 10.98
N HIS A 176 2.74 11.75 10.35
CA HIS A 176 4.19 11.54 10.26
C HIS A 176 4.86 12.58 9.36
N ALA A 177 4.32 12.86 8.18
CA ALA A 177 4.86 13.88 7.28
C ALA A 177 4.85 15.30 7.88
N SER A 178 3.93 15.60 8.82
CA SER A 178 3.90 16.91 9.46
C SER A 178 4.95 17.10 10.54
N LYS A 179 5.59 16.04 11.05
CA LYS A 179 6.56 16.11 12.15
C LYS A 179 7.91 16.70 11.73
N ASP A 180 8.48 16.20 10.65
CA ASP A 180 9.82 16.56 10.24
C ASP A 180 10.02 16.54 8.73
N GLU A 181 11.08 17.17 8.26
CA GLU A 181 11.42 17.30 6.85
C GLU A 181 11.92 15.98 6.25
N THR A 182 12.65 15.18 7.04
CA THR A 182 13.15 13.87 6.63
C THR A 182 11.98 12.96 6.23
N THR A 183 10.95 12.89 7.08
CA THR A 183 9.74 12.09 6.79
C THR A 183 8.99 12.62 5.55
N ARG A 184 8.93 13.95 5.33
CA ARG A 184 8.36 14.53 4.10
C ARG A 184 9.15 14.16 2.86
N PHE A 185 10.46 14.17 2.95
CA PHE A 185 11.32 13.73 1.85
C PHE A 185 11.12 12.23 1.56
N VAL A 186 11.02 11.38 2.57
CA VAL A 186 10.74 9.95 2.37
C VAL A 186 9.37 9.72 1.75
N LEU A 187 8.34 10.48 2.13
CA LEU A 187 7.04 10.44 1.45
C LEU A 187 7.16 10.79 -0.03
N TYR A 188 7.92 11.85 -0.36
CA TYR A 188 8.21 12.19 -1.76
C TYR A 188 8.91 11.03 -2.48
N LEU A 189 9.91 10.40 -1.86
CA LEU A 189 10.63 9.26 -2.44
C LEU A 189 9.70 8.06 -2.72
N GLN A 190 8.77 7.76 -1.82
CA GLN A 190 7.78 6.71 -2.04
C GLN A 190 6.91 7.00 -3.28
N LEU A 191 6.46 8.24 -3.44
CA LEU A 191 5.65 8.65 -4.59
C LEU A 191 6.45 8.59 -5.89
N GLU A 192 7.71 9.01 -5.90
CA GLU A 192 8.61 8.87 -7.04
C GLU A 192 8.94 7.40 -7.33
N TYR A 193 9.19 6.58 -6.31
CA TYR A 193 9.43 5.14 -6.47
C TYR A 193 8.27 4.45 -7.19
N VAL A 194 7.04 4.69 -6.74
CA VAL A 194 5.83 4.15 -7.38
C VAL A 194 5.70 4.66 -8.82
N TYR A 195 6.01 5.93 -9.08
CA TYR A 195 6.01 6.47 -10.44
C TYR A 195 7.02 5.76 -11.34
N TYR A 196 8.28 5.63 -10.92
CA TYR A 196 9.30 4.98 -11.74
C TYR A 196 8.97 3.50 -11.99
N GLN A 197 8.48 2.79 -10.99
CA GLN A 197 7.96 1.42 -11.20
C GLN A 197 6.82 1.38 -12.24
N SER A 198 5.92 2.37 -12.24
CA SER A 198 4.79 2.41 -13.17
C SER A 198 5.22 2.55 -14.64
N ILE A 199 6.40 3.12 -14.88
CA ILE A 199 7.02 3.26 -16.21
C ILE A 199 8.17 2.26 -16.46
N SER A 200 8.25 1.20 -15.64
CA SER A 200 9.26 0.13 -15.74
C SER A 200 10.72 0.58 -15.57
N LYS A 201 10.94 1.56 -14.71
CA LYS A 201 12.26 2.09 -14.41
C LYS A 201 12.57 1.95 -12.92
N ASN A 202 13.84 1.93 -12.55
CA ASN A 202 14.29 1.97 -11.17
C ASN A 202 14.60 3.42 -10.75
N LEU A 203 14.04 3.87 -9.61
CA LEU A 203 14.23 5.22 -9.10
C LEU A 203 15.71 5.56 -8.87
N LEU A 204 16.47 4.63 -8.27
CA LEU A 204 17.85 4.86 -7.85
C LEU A 204 18.81 5.01 -9.05
N ILE A 205 18.42 4.39 -10.19
CA ILE A 205 19.17 4.54 -11.45
C ILE A 205 18.83 5.85 -12.16
N GLU A 206 17.53 6.16 -12.23
CA GLU A 206 17.05 7.34 -12.97
C GLU A 206 17.34 8.66 -12.23
N LYS A 207 17.57 8.58 -10.91
CA LYS A 207 17.88 9.73 -10.05
C LYS A 207 19.05 9.43 -9.10
N PRO A 208 20.29 9.35 -9.61
CA PRO A 208 21.46 9.04 -8.77
C PRO A 208 21.68 10.06 -7.65
N GLU A 209 21.28 11.32 -7.83
CA GLU A 209 21.31 12.35 -6.78
C GLU A 209 20.45 12.01 -5.57
N VAL A 210 19.42 11.19 -5.76
CA VAL A 210 18.56 10.69 -4.67
C VAL A 210 19.32 9.69 -3.79
N VAL A 211 20.21 8.89 -4.37
CA VAL A 211 21.02 7.89 -3.64
C VAL A 211 21.93 8.58 -2.64
N GLU A 212 22.64 9.64 -3.05
CA GLU A 212 23.52 10.42 -2.19
C GLU A 212 22.72 11.02 -1.01
N LYS A 213 21.55 11.58 -1.32
CA LYS A 213 20.67 12.16 -0.30
C LYS A 213 20.13 11.11 0.66
N ILE A 214 19.71 9.93 0.17
CA ILE A 214 19.26 8.80 1.00
C ILE A 214 20.37 8.36 1.97
N ASN A 215 21.60 8.26 1.50
CA ASN A 215 22.74 7.83 2.31
C ASN A 215 23.16 8.87 3.38
N SER A 216 22.84 10.15 3.15
CA SER A 216 23.10 11.23 4.10
C SER A 216 21.96 11.48 5.09
N LEU A 217 20.81 10.78 4.98
CA LEU A 217 19.67 10.99 5.86
C LEU A 217 19.93 10.44 7.27
N GLU A 218 19.79 11.28 8.26
CA GLU A 218 19.66 10.88 9.65
C GLU A 218 18.17 10.61 9.97
N ILE A 219 17.84 9.34 10.19
CA ILE A 219 16.49 8.94 10.57
C ILE A 219 16.36 9.00 12.09
N THR A 220 15.82 10.08 12.59
CA THR A 220 15.58 10.29 14.02
C THR A 220 14.26 9.70 14.51
N ASN A 221 13.26 9.58 13.61
CA ASN A 221 11.92 9.05 13.88
C ASN A 221 11.64 7.85 13.00
N THR A 222 11.68 6.64 13.58
CA THR A 222 11.25 5.43 12.87
C THR A 222 9.72 5.36 12.78
N ASN A 223 9.23 5.14 11.60
CA ASN A 223 7.81 4.97 11.31
C ASN A 223 7.66 4.23 9.97
N TYR A 224 6.44 3.85 9.60
CA TYR A 224 6.23 3.06 8.39
C TYR A 224 6.69 3.75 7.07
N LEU A 225 6.73 5.10 7.03
CA LEU A 225 7.28 5.82 5.88
C LEU A 225 8.80 5.63 5.82
N THR A 226 9.49 5.85 6.95
CA THR A 226 10.94 5.65 7.00
C THR A 226 11.34 4.18 6.82
N ASP A 227 10.48 3.23 7.26
CA ASP A 227 10.70 1.80 7.01
C ASP A 227 10.67 1.49 5.51
N SER A 228 9.79 2.15 4.75
CA SER A 228 9.73 1.94 3.29
C SER A 228 11.02 2.33 2.56
N LEU A 229 11.81 3.24 3.11
CA LEU A 229 13.10 3.62 2.56
C LEU A 229 14.07 2.44 2.52
N GLU A 230 14.04 1.57 3.54
CA GLU A 230 14.87 0.36 3.55
C GLU A 230 14.49 -0.58 2.41
N PHE A 231 13.19 -0.71 2.10
CA PHE A 231 12.74 -1.52 0.95
C PHE A 231 13.11 -0.90 -0.40
N ILE A 232 13.15 0.43 -0.51
CA ILE A 232 13.65 1.10 -1.72
C ILE A 232 15.14 0.80 -1.94
N LYS A 233 15.95 0.78 -0.86
CA LYS A 233 17.36 0.40 -0.93
C LYS A 233 17.54 -1.06 -1.32
N LEU A 234 16.77 -1.97 -0.71
CA LEU A 234 16.80 -3.40 -1.04
C LEU A 234 16.42 -3.65 -2.50
N ASP A 235 15.41 -2.96 -3.04
CA ASP A 235 15.02 -3.05 -4.46
C ASP A 235 16.15 -2.61 -5.41
N GLY A 236 16.96 -1.62 -5.00
CA GLY A 236 18.15 -1.21 -5.77
C GLY A 236 19.19 -2.34 -5.88
N LEU A 237 19.49 -3.01 -4.78
CA LEU A 237 20.42 -4.16 -4.75
C LEU A 237 19.85 -5.35 -5.53
N GLU A 238 18.55 -5.62 -5.40
CA GLU A 238 17.86 -6.68 -6.14
C GLU A 238 17.89 -6.45 -7.65
N TYR A 239 17.72 -5.20 -8.09
CA TYR A 239 17.74 -4.84 -9.50
C TYR A 239 19.08 -5.17 -10.18
N PHE A 240 20.21 -5.01 -9.46
CA PHE A 240 21.56 -5.34 -9.93
C PHE A 240 21.99 -6.77 -9.65
N PHE A 241 21.14 -7.57 -9.00
CA PHE A 241 21.46 -8.94 -8.58
C PHE A 241 22.66 -9.01 -7.62
N GLU A 242 22.85 -7.98 -6.79
CA GLU A 242 23.87 -7.95 -5.74
C GLU A 242 23.43 -8.77 -4.52
N PHE A 243 23.27 -10.10 -4.71
CA PHE A 243 22.60 -10.97 -3.76
C PHE A 243 23.30 -11.08 -2.40
N ASP A 244 24.63 -11.03 -2.35
CA ASP A 244 25.38 -11.05 -1.08
C ASP A 244 25.13 -9.79 -0.27
N SER A 245 25.20 -8.63 -0.91
CA SER A 245 24.88 -7.33 -0.28
C SER A 245 23.42 -7.28 0.16
N LEU A 246 22.52 -7.72 -0.71
CA LEU A 246 21.08 -7.77 -0.45
C LEU A 246 20.75 -8.69 0.74
N TYR A 247 21.37 -9.88 0.80
CA TYR A 247 21.22 -10.82 1.92
C TYR A 247 21.65 -10.18 3.25
N ASN A 248 22.83 -9.55 3.27
CA ASN A 248 23.35 -8.91 4.46
C ASN A 248 22.45 -7.77 4.96
N GLU A 249 21.97 -6.90 4.06
CA GLU A 249 21.06 -5.80 4.41
C GLU A 249 19.67 -6.31 4.85
N ALA A 250 19.10 -7.29 4.15
CA ALA A 250 17.84 -7.92 4.56
C ALA A 250 17.93 -8.60 5.93
N ARG A 251 19.06 -9.27 6.25
CA ARG A 251 19.34 -9.86 7.58
C ARG A 251 19.40 -8.79 8.67
N LYS A 252 20.06 -7.66 8.44
CA LYS A 252 20.10 -6.54 9.37
C LYS A 252 18.70 -5.97 9.63
N LEU A 253 17.91 -5.81 8.57
CA LEU A 253 16.54 -5.32 8.69
C LEU A 253 15.64 -6.31 9.45
N TYR A 254 15.86 -7.62 9.29
CA TYR A 254 15.09 -8.67 9.98
C TYR A 254 15.22 -8.62 11.50
N VAL A 255 16.34 -8.12 12.05
CA VAL A 255 16.51 -7.91 13.49
C VAL A 255 15.44 -6.94 14.04
N LYS A 256 15.00 -5.98 13.23
CA LYS A 256 13.96 -4.98 13.57
C LYS A 256 12.54 -5.38 13.13
N ARG A 257 12.34 -6.63 12.68
CA ARG A 257 11.09 -7.08 12.04
C ARG A 257 9.81 -6.85 12.83
N ASP A 258 9.89 -6.84 14.15
CA ASP A 258 8.71 -6.69 15.01
C ASP A 258 8.21 -5.24 15.10
N ASP A 259 9.04 -4.29 14.70
CA ASP A 259 8.66 -2.87 14.58
C ASP A 259 8.09 -2.54 13.20
N LEU A 260 8.33 -3.39 12.20
CA LEU A 260 7.82 -3.20 10.84
C LEU A 260 6.30 -3.44 10.76
N LEU A 261 5.65 -2.79 9.79
CA LEU A 261 4.28 -3.14 9.42
C LEU A 261 4.18 -4.62 9.03
N PRO A 262 3.05 -5.30 9.35
CA PRO A 262 2.89 -6.72 9.03
C PRO A 262 3.15 -7.05 7.55
N VAL A 263 2.78 -6.18 6.62
CA VAL A 263 3.03 -6.38 5.19
C VAL A 263 4.53 -6.35 4.88
N TYR A 264 5.27 -5.40 5.43
CA TYR A 264 6.73 -5.34 5.25
C TYR A 264 7.43 -6.53 5.88
N LYS A 265 6.99 -6.95 7.07
CA LYS A 265 7.54 -8.15 7.72
C LYS A 265 7.40 -9.40 6.84
N VAL A 266 6.23 -9.60 6.25
CA VAL A 266 5.97 -10.78 5.39
C VAL A 266 6.78 -10.72 4.10
N GLU A 267 6.88 -9.56 3.44
CA GLU A 267 7.68 -9.42 2.22
C GLU A 267 9.19 -9.54 2.50
N LEU A 268 9.67 -9.04 3.66
CA LEU A 268 11.05 -9.25 4.08
C LEU A 268 11.37 -10.73 4.33
N MET A 269 10.46 -11.46 4.98
CA MET A 269 10.63 -12.91 5.17
C MET A 269 10.63 -13.64 3.82
N ALA A 270 9.75 -13.27 2.90
CA ALA A 270 9.72 -13.86 1.56
C ALA A 270 11.02 -13.61 0.77
N LEU A 271 11.54 -12.38 0.85
CA LEU A 271 12.84 -12.02 0.27
C LEU A 271 13.98 -12.83 0.91
N LEU A 272 13.98 -12.97 2.24
CA LEU A 272 14.99 -13.76 2.96
C LEU A 272 14.96 -15.23 2.59
N VAL A 273 13.79 -15.84 2.38
CA VAL A 273 13.73 -17.22 1.86
C VAL A 273 14.45 -17.34 0.52
N LYS A 274 14.22 -16.41 -0.42
CA LYS A 274 14.91 -16.36 -1.71
C LYS A 274 16.43 -16.25 -1.52
N LEU A 275 16.87 -15.28 -0.71
CA LEU A 275 18.28 -14.95 -0.53
C LEU A 275 19.06 -16.03 0.22
N ILE A 276 18.50 -16.55 1.31
CA ILE A 276 19.09 -17.65 2.07
C ILE A 276 19.28 -18.87 1.16
N SER A 277 18.23 -19.24 0.40
CA SER A 277 18.30 -20.37 -0.53
C SER A 277 19.35 -20.20 -1.63
N LEU A 278 19.69 -18.96 -1.99
CA LEU A 278 20.63 -18.65 -3.07
C LEU A 278 22.08 -18.48 -2.59
N VAL A 279 22.25 -17.82 -1.43
CA VAL A 279 23.55 -17.32 -0.94
C VAL A 279 24.09 -18.20 0.20
N ASN A 280 23.25 -18.62 1.13
CA ASN A 280 23.65 -19.37 2.32
C ASN A 280 22.57 -20.37 2.76
N PRO A 281 22.36 -21.48 2.04
CA PRO A 281 21.28 -22.43 2.31
C PRO A 281 21.32 -23.09 3.71
N GLU A 282 22.47 -23.05 4.38
CA GLU A 282 22.69 -23.58 5.73
C GLU A 282 22.26 -22.63 6.85
N ASP A 283 21.76 -21.43 6.53
CA ASP A 283 21.34 -20.45 7.53
C ASP A 283 20.12 -20.95 8.32
N GLU A 284 20.29 -21.18 9.63
CA GLU A 284 19.26 -21.66 10.56
C GLU A 284 17.98 -20.78 10.56
N LEU A 285 18.11 -19.51 10.19
CA LEU A 285 16.98 -18.59 10.08
C LEU A 285 15.91 -19.10 9.11
N LEU A 286 16.30 -19.87 8.07
CA LEU A 286 15.35 -20.40 7.11
C LEU A 286 14.28 -21.28 7.76
N GLU A 287 14.69 -22.15 8.70
CA GLU A 287 13.76 -23.01 9.43
C GLU A 287 12.76 -22.18 10.29
N GLU A 288 13.24 -21.11 10.92
CA GLU A 288 12.39 -20.21 11.72
C GLU A 288 11.34 -19.55 10.83
N ILE A 289 11.78 -18.94 9.73
CA ILE A 289 10.90 -18.18 8.80
C ILE A 289 9.88 -19.10 8.15
N MET A 290 10.26 -20.30 7.74
CA MET A 290 9.37 -21.26 7.07
C MET A 290 8.29 -21.84 7.99
N LYS A 291 8.34 -21.61 9.31
CA LYS A 291 7.27 -21.94 10.27
C LYS A 291 6.23 -20.83 10.40
N ASP A 292 6.47 -19.64 9.85
CA ASP A 292 5.54 -18.50 9.96
C ASP A 292 4.29 -18.71 9.09
N LYS A 293 3.11 -18.68 9.73
CA LYS A 293 1.83 -18.93 9.05
C LYS A 293 1.47 -17.84 8.03
N THR A 294 1.89 -16.60 8.27
CA THR A 294 1.59 -15.47 7.37
C THR A 294 2.42 -15.57 6.10
N LEU A 295 3.68 -15.98 6.22
CA LEU A 295 4.54 -16.27 5.07
C LEU A 295 4.00 -17.46 4.25
N LEU A 296 3.60 -18.54 4.90
CA LEU A 296 3.00 -19.70 4.21
C LEU A 296 1.70 -19.31 3.47
N ALA A 297 0.91 -18.39 4.04
CA ALA A 297 -0.26 -17.84 3.35
C ALA A 297 0.16 -16.96 2.15
N ARG A 298 1.25 -16.18 2.26
CA ARG A 298 1.83 -15.39 1.15
C ARG A 298 2.26 -16.29 -0.02
N PHE A 299 2.86 -17.45 0.26
CA PHE A 299 3.28 -18.41 -0.77
C PHE A 299 2.13 -19.10 -1.53
N LYS A 300 0.88 -18.95 -1.08
CA LYS A 300 -0.30 -19.40 -1.85
C LYS A 300 -0.68 -18.43 -2.97
N GLN A 301 -0.10 -17.24 -3.01
CA GLN A 301 -0.37 -16.29 -4.09
C GLN A 301 0.17 -16.79 -5.43
N LYS A 302 -0.66 -16.65 -6.47
CA LYS A 302 -0.30 -17.09 -7.83
C LYS A 302 0.25 -15.90 -8.63
N ASN A 303 1.49 -15.51 -8.32
CA ASN A 303 2.23 -14.47 -9.04
C ASN A 303 3.67 -14.94 -9.33
N PRO A 304 4.40 -14.29 -10.26
CA PRO A 304 5.74 -14.71 -10.64
C PRO A 304 6.75 -14.61 -9.51
N GLN A 305 6.65 -13.62 -8.63
CA GLN A 305 7.56 -13.47 -7.48
C GLN A 305 7.51 -14.70 -6.58
N THR A 306 6.30 -15.14 -6.21
CA THR A 306 6.14 -16.35 -5.39
C THR A 306 6.73 -17.57 -6.06
N LYS A 307 6.55 -17.72 -7.37
CA LYS A 307 7.09 -18.85 -8.11
C LYS A 307 8.62 -18.84 -8.14
N ASN A 308 9.22 -17.68 -8.33
CA ASN A 308 10.67 -17.54 -8.33
C ASN A 308 11.28 -17.77 -6.94
N ILE A 309 10.66 -17.29 -5.86
CA ILE A 309 11.09 -17.60 -4.49
C ILE A 309 11.08 -19.11 -4.25
N LEU A 310 9.99 -19.78 -4.61
CA LEU A 310 9.85 -21.22 -4.45
C LEU A 310 10.83 -22.01 -5.35
N ALA A 311 11.04 -21.55 -6.60
CA ALA A 311 12.04 -22.14 -7.48
C ALA A 311 13.45 -22.06 -6.89
N THR A 312 13.80 -20.91 -6.31
CA THR A 312 15.09 -20.73 -5.64
C THR A 312 15.25 -21.64 -4.42
N TYR A 313 14.17 -21.84 -3.67
CA TYR A 313 14.14 -22.75 -2.51
C TYR A 313 14.31 -24.22 -2.94
N GLU A 314 13.60 -24.64 -4.01
CA GLU A 314 13.76 -26.01 -4.52
C GLU A 314 15.19 -26.26 -5.05
N TYR A 315 15.76 -25.28 -5.77
CA TYR A 315 17.14 -25.36 -6.25
C TYR A 315 18.17 -25.38 -5.12
N GLY A 316 18.18 -24.33 -4.26
CA GLY A 316 19.27 -24.12 -3.30
C GLY A 316 19.19 -24.95 -2.03
N VAL A 317 17.98 -25.34 -1.59
CA VAL A 317 17.75 -26.05 -0.31
C VAL A 317 17.33 -27.51 -0.52
N LYS A 318 16.43 -27.74 -1.47
CA LYS A 318 15.91 -29.09 -1.76
C LYS A 318 16.76 -29.85 -2.76
N LEU A 319 17.62 -29.14 -3.51
CA LEU A 319 18.45 -29.68 -4.57
C LEU A 319 17.63 -30.45 -5.63
N ASP A 320 16.44 -29.91 -5.91
CA ASP A 320 15.46 -30.44 -6.89
C ASP A 320 15.40 -29.50 -8.12
N ASP A 321 16.35 -29.72 -9.03
CA ASP A 321 16.50 -28.90 -10.23
C ASP A 321 15.29 -29.01 -11.17
N GLU A 322 14.70 -30.22 -11.29
CA GLU A 322 13.54 -30.45 -12.15
C GLU A 322 12.34 -29.64 -11.67
N LYS A 323 12.07 -29.66 -10.38
CA LYS A 323 10.98 -28.89 -9.76
C LYS A 323 11.25 -27.38 -9.83
N ALA A 324 12.49 -26.95 -9.63
CA ALA A 324 12.89 -25.55 -9.77
C ALA A 324 12.63 -25.02 -11.19
N LEU A 325 13.05 -25.76 -12.24
CA LEU A 325 12.78 -25.43 -13.63
C LEU A 325 11.28 -25.41 -13.96
N GLY A 326 10.50 -26.35 -13.40
CA GLY A 326 9.05 -26.36 -13.50
C GLY A 326 8.41 -25.09 -12.95
N LEU A 327 8.86 -24.60 -11.77
CA LEU A 327 8.39 -23.37 -11.14
C LEU A 327 8.78 -22.11 -11.94
N ILE A 328 9.97 -22.09 -12.55
CA ILE A 328 10.41 -21.02 -13.45
C ILE A 328 9.48 -20.95 -14.68
N ALA A 329 9.17 -22.10 -15.29
CA ALA A 329 8.24 -22.15 -16.42
C ALA A 329 6.82 -21.65 -16.03
N GLU A 330 6.35 -22.00 -14.82
CA GLU A 330 5.08 -21.45 -14.29
C GLU A 330 5.16 -19.94 -14.08
N ALA A 331 6.28 -19.40 -13.52
CA ALA A 331 6.48 -17.96 -13.35
C ALA A 331 6.34 -17.21 -14.68
N ARG A 332 7.02 -17.70 -15.73
CA ARG A 332 6.92 -17.13 -17.09
C ARG A 332 5.50 -17.17 -17.65
N LYS A 333 4.77 -18.27 -17.45
CA LYS A 333 3.36 -18.41 -17.89
C LYS A 333 2.42 -17.39 -17.24
N ILE A 334 2.68 -17.03 -15.98
CA ILE A 334 1.83 -16.11 -15.21
C ILE A 334 2.43 -14.70 -15.05
N LYS A 335 3.42 -14.33 -15.86
CA LYS A 335 4.13 -13.05 -15.78
C LYS A 335 3.21 -11.82 -15.70
N ASN A 336 2.06 -11.86 -16.37
CA ASN A 336 1.07 -10.78 -16.37
C ASN A 336 0.34 -10.59 -15.04
N LYS A 337 0.56 -11.49 -14.04
CA LYS A 337 0.05 -11.37 -12.67
C LYS A 337 1.01 -10.62 -11.74
N ALA A 338 2.14 -10.13 -12.25
CA ALA A 338 2.99 -9.20 -11.51
C ALA A 338 2.23 -7.88 -11.24
N PRO A 339 2.46 -7.22 -10.08
CA PRO A 339 1.73 -6.02 -9.70
C PRO A 339 1.94 -4.84 -10.65
N ASN A 340 3.08 -4.78 -11.31
CA ASN A 340 3.38 -3.76 -12.33
C ASN A 340 4.39 -4.30 -13.35
N LEU A 341 4.67 -3.51 -14.38
CA LEU A 341 5.57 -3.92 -15.47
C LEU A 341 7.04 -3.95 -15.04
N TYR A 342 7.44 -3.11 -14.08
CA TYR A 342 8.78 -3.12 -13.51
C TYR A 342 9.07 -4.47 -12.83
N VAL A 343 8.20 -4.87 -11.91
CA VAL A 343 8.33 -6.16 -11.21
C VAL A 343 8.24 -7.33 -12.20
N GLN A 344 7.35 -7.26 -13.19
CA GLN A 344 7.28 -8.29 -14.23
C GLN A 344 8.63 -8.48 -14.93
N ASN A 345 9.26 -7.37 -15.34
CA ASN A 345 10.53 -7.40 -16.06
C ASN A 345 11.68 -7.92 -15.16
N LEU A 346 11.71 -7.48 -13.90
CA LEU A 346 12.71 -7.93 -12.93
C LEU A 346 12.59 -9.44 -12.68
N GLU A 347 11.38 -9.92 -12.47
CA GLU A 347 11.12 -11.35 -12.22
C GLU A 347 11.44 -12.23 -13.44
N MET A 348 11.24 -11.72 -14.67
CA MET A 348 11.64 -12.46 -15.88
C MET A 348 13.15 -12.52 -16.05
N LYS A 349 13.87 -11.42 -15.77
CA LYS A 349 15.35 -11.45 -15.72
C LYS A 349 15.86 -12.43 -14.66
N TYR A 350 15.17 -12.50 -13.52
CA TYR A 350 15.53 -13.45 -12.48
C TYR A 350 15.26 -14.90 -12.90
N CYS A 351 14.19 -15.18 -13.62
CA CYS A 351 13.95 -16.50 -14.22
C CYS A 351 15.12 -16.92 -15.11
N ASP A 352 15.60 -16.01 -15.97
CA ASP A 352 16.70 -16.29 -16.89
C ASP A 352 18.01 -16.56 -16.10
N TYR A 353 18.30 -15.75 -15.10
CA TYR A 353 19.44 -15.90 -14.21
C TYR A 353 19.43 -17.27 -13.47
N LEU A 354 18.30 -17.64 -12.85
CA LEU A 354 18.19 -18.85 -12.07
C LEU A 354 18.25 -20.10 -12.96
N GLU A 355 17.60 -20.07 -14.14
CA GLU A 355 17.64 -21.16 -15.12
C GLU A 355 19.07 -21.40 -15.62
N GLU A 356 19.81 -20.32 -15.96
CA GLU A 356 21.21 -20.43 -16.36
C GLU A 356 22.07 -21.04 -15.23
N LYS A 357 21.80 -20.68 -13.98
CA LYS A 357 22.53 -21.20 -12.82
C LYS A 357 22.24 -22.69 -12.56
N ILE A 358 21.01 -23.16 -12.83
CA ILE A 358 20.63 -24.59 -12.68
C ILE A 358 21.23 -25.44 -13.80
N LEU A 359 21.31 -24.91 -15.03
CA LEU A 359 21.77 -25.67 -16.20
C LEU A 359 23.30 -25.73 -16.35
N ARG A 360 24.06 -24.99 -15.56
CA ARG A 360 25.54 -25.07 -15.49
C ARG A 360 26.00 -26.17 -14.55
#